data_9a7e1726018a78e9116af36768b307e7
#
_entry.id   9a7e1726018a78e9116af36768b307e7
#
_cell.length_a   1.000
_cell.length_b   1.000
_cell.length_c   1.000
_cell.angle_alpha   90.00
_cell.angle_beta   90.00
_cell.angle_gamma   90.00
#
_symmetry.space_group_name_H-M   'P 1'
#
loop_
_entity.id
_entity.type
_entity.pdbx_description
1 polymer ?
#
loop_
_entity_poly.entity_id
_entity_poly.type
_entity_poly.pdbx_seq_one_letter_code
_entity_poly.pdbx_strand_id
1 'polypeptide(L)'
;MNILIDADGCPVVDLTLQIAKRFGISVIILCDTSHQIEREGAQTLVFDKGSDSVDFALVNRVKPGDVVVTQDYGLASMCLAKRVRVLNQNGLEYTADNIDAL
;
A
#
# COMPACT_ATOMS: atom_id res chain seq x y z
N MET A 1 4.86 -13.30 1.63
CA MET A 1 3.82 -12.28 1.77
C MET A 1 4.43 -10.97 2.21
N ASN A 2 4.11 -9.90 1.52
CA ASN A 2 4.56 -8.55 1.86
C ASN A 2 3.36 -7.65 2.07
N ILE A 3 3.53 -6.62 2.90
CA ILE A 3 2.59 -5.52 2.98
C ILE A 3 3.20 -4.34 2.25
N LEU A 4 2.49 -3.82 1.24
CA LEU A 4 2.93 -2.64 0.50
C LEU A 4 2.03 -1.47 0.88
N ILE A 5 2.65 -0.36 1.27
CA ILE A 5 1.93 0.83 1.72
C ILE A 5 2.12 1.93 0.69
N ASP A 6 0.99 2.41 0.15
CA ASP A 6 0.94 3.67 -0.60
C ASP A 6 0.95 4.78 0.45
N ALA A 7 2.11 5.36 0.68
CA ALA A 7 2.35 6.16 1.87
C ALA A 7 1.88 7.62 1.75
N ASP A 8 1.50 8.06 0.56
CA ASP A 8 1.04 9.44 0.37
C ASP A 8 -0.24 9.67 1.18
N GLY A 9 -0.13 10.51 2.18
CA GLY A 9 -1.25 10.82 3.07
C GLY A 9 -1.72 9.69 3.96
N CYS A 10 -1.00 8.59 4.04
CA CYS A 10 -1.41 7.43 4.84
C CYS A 10 -1.14 7.66 6.34
N PRO A 11 -2.19 7.70 7.19
CA PRO A 11 -2.00 7.95 8.62
C PRO A 11 -1.64 6.70 9.42
N VAL A 12 -1.61 5.53 8.80
CA VAL A 12 -1.45 4.26 9.52
C VAL A 12 -0.15 3.53 9.19
N VAL A 13 0.86 4.25 8.72
CA VAL A 13 2.17 3.65 8.41
C VAL A 13 2.77 2.99 9.67
N ASP A 14 2.84 3.73 10.76
CA ASP A 14 3.46 3.23 11.98
C ASP A 14 2.65 2.09 12.63
N LEU A 15 1.32 2.19 12.60
CA LEU A 15 0.47 1.11 13.10
C LEU A 15 0.67 -0.17 12.28
N THR A 16 0.73 -0.05 10.95
CA THR A 16 0.96 -1.18 10.07
C THR A 16 2.30 -1.85 10.38
N LEU A 17 3.34 -1.05 10.60
CA LEU A 17 4.66 -1.57 10.95
C LEU A 17 4.65 -2.31 12.30
N GLN A 18 3.95 -1.80 13.29
CA GLN A 18 3.84 -2.47 14.60
C GLN A 18 3.19 -3.85 14.45
N ILE A 19 2.10 -3.91 13.70
CA ILE A 19 1.38 -5.17 13.49
C ILE A 19 2.24 -6.15 12.69
N ALA A 20 2.84 -5.68 11.60
CA ALA A 20 3.68 -6.52 10.75
C ALA A 20 4.86 -7.12 11.52
N LYS A 21 5.47 -6.34 12.40
CA LYS A 21 6.57 -6.80 13.22
C LYS A 21 6.15 -7.95 14.14
N ARG A 22 4.95 -7.87 14.71
CA ARG A 22 4.43 -8.92 15.59
C ARG A 22 4.24 -10.25 14.85
N PHE A 23 3.93 -10.21 13.57
CA PHE A 23 3.67 -11.39 12.76
C PHE A 23 4.82 -11.76 11.83
N GLY A 24 5.95 -11.06 11.92
CA GLY A 24 7.11 -11.34 11.07
C GLY A 24 6.88 -11.07 9.59
N ILE A 25 6.05 -10.08 9.25
CA ILE A 25 5.70 -9.74 7.87
C ILE A 25 6.56 -8.57 7.40
N SER A 26 7.14 -8.71 6.20
CA SER A 26 7.92 -7.65 5.57
C SER A 26 7.02 -6.52 5.08
N VAL A 27 7.47 -5.28 5.26
CA VAL A 27 6.74 -4.08 4.82
C VAL A 27 7.59 -3.30 3.83
N ILE A 28 6.94 -2.87 2.75
CA ILE A 28 7.54 -1.99 1.74
C ILE A 28 6.70 -0.71 1.70
N ILE A 29 7.36 0.42 1.95
CA ILE A 29 6.74 1.73 1.89
C ILE A 29 7.07 2.35 0.53
N LEU A 30 6.04 2.74 -0.23
CA LEU A 30 6.22 3.42 -1.51
C LEU A 30 5.75 4.86 -1.37
N CYS A 31 6.64 5.79 -1.68
CA CYS A 31 6.36 7.23 -1.55
C CYS A 31 7.01 8.00 -2.69
N ASP A 32 6.64 9.27 -2.82
CA ASP A 32 7.30 10.16 -3.76
C ASP A 32 8.32 11.06 -3.05
N THR A 33 9.03 11.87 -3.82
CA THR A 33 10.07 12.77 -3.29
C THR A 33 9.50 13.89 -2.42
N SER A 34 8.19 14.16 -2.49
CA SER A 34 7.53 15.18 -1.67
C SER A 34 7.18 14.68 -0.27
N HIS A 35 6.99 13.37 -0.10
CA HIS A 35 6.49 12.77 1.13
C HIS A 35 7.33 11.54 1.49
N GLN A 36 8.64 11.75 1.63
CA GLN A 36 9.54 10.65 1.95
C GLN A 36 9.33 10.20 3.38
N ILE A 37 9.07 8.92 3.54
CA ILE A 37 8.85 8.29 4.84
C ILE A 37 9.82 7.12 4.96
N GLU A 38 10.71 7.22 5.93
CA GLU A 38 11.64 6.13 6.24
C GLU A 38 11.38 5.65 7.65
N ARG A 39 11.31 4.33 7.81
CA ARG A 39 11.09 3.69 9.10
C ARG A 39 12.00 2.50 9.25
N GLU A 40 12.54 2.33 10.44
CA GLU A 40 13.31 1.16 10.78
C GLU A 40 12.45 -0.11 10.64
N GLY A 41 13.02 -1.14 10.06
CA GLY A 41 12.34 -2.41 9.87
C GLY A 41 11.49 -2.48 8.59
N ALA A 42 11.49 -1.43 7.77
CA ALA A 42 10.80 -1.42 6.49
C ALA A 42 11.72 -0.97 5.37
N GLN A 43 11.45 -1.46 4.17
CA GLN A 43 12.10 -0.96 2.96
C GLN A 43 11.29 0.23 2.44
N THR A 44 11.95 1.33 2.12
CA THR A 44 11.30 2.48 1.51
C THR A 44 11.76 2.61 0.07
N LEU A 45 10.81 2.72 -0.85
CA LEU A 45 11.06 2.98 -2.26
C LEU A 45 10.53 4.37 -2.58
N VAL A 46 11.41 5.22 -3.10
CA VAL A 46 11.08 6.61 -3.40
C VAL A 46 11.05 6.80 -4.91
N PHE A 47 9.98 7.41 -5.40
CA PHE A 47 9.76 7.67 -6.81
C PHE A 47 9.65 9.17 -7.06
N ASP A 48 9.93 9.59 -8.30
CA ASP A 48 9.81 10.99 -8.66
C ASP A 48 8.38 11.48 -8.46
N LYS A 49 8.26 12.72 -7.97
CA LYS A 49 6.98 13.38 -7.87
C LYS A 49 6.42 13.58 -9.27
N GLY A 50 5.37 12.87 -9.58
CA GLY A 50 4.71 12.94 -10.87
C GLY A 50 3.46 12.10 -10.85
N SER A 51 2.66 12.25 -11.89
CA SER A 51 1.41 11.50 -11.96
C SER A 51 1.69 10.01 -12.02
N ASP A 52 1.15 9.28 -11.08
CA ASP A 52 0.99 7.82 -11.08
C ASP A 52 2.27 7.00 -10.94
N SER A 53 3.45 7.62 -10.70
CA SER A 53 4.70 6.86 -10.59
C SER A 53 4.65 5.84 -9.46
N VAL A 54 4.13 6.23 -8.27
CA VAL A 54 3.99 5.33 -7.13
C VAL A 54 2.97 4.25 -7.44
N ASP A 55 1.83 4.62 -8.03
CA ASP A 55 0.75 3.70 -8.34
C ASP A 55 1.21 2.59 -9.30
N PHE A 56 1.86 2.95 -10.40
CA PHE A 56 2.38 1.98 -11.35
C PHE A 56 3.44 1.07 -10.72
N ALA A 57 4.34 1.65 -9.95
CA ALA A 57 5.38 0.87 -9.28
C ALA A 57 4.77 -0.15 -8.31
N LEU A 58 3.76 0.26 -7.56
CA LEU A 58 3.10 -0.61 -6.60
C LEU A 58 2.37 -1.75 -7.32
N VAL A 59 1.56 -1.43 -8.33
CA VAL A 59 0.80 -2.44 -9.08
C VAL A 59 1.72 -3.45 -9.75
N ASN A 60 2.85 -2.99 -10.28
CA ASN A 60 3.81 -3.88 -10.94
C ASN A 60 4.57 -4.77 -9.97
N ARG A 61 4.59 -4.41 -8.69
CA ARG A 61 5.36 -5.13 -7.68
C ARG A 61 4.54 -6.16 -6.91
N VAL A 62 3.23 -5.96 -6.78
CA VAL A 62 2.40 -6.84 -5.98
C VAL A 62 2.26 -8.22 -6.60
N LYS A 63 2.14 -9.23 -5.74
CA LYS A 63 1.96 -10.63 -6.13
C LYS A 63 0.78 -11.19 -5.35
N PRO A 64 0.11 -12.23 -5.88
CA PRO A 64 -0.95 -12.89 -5.13
C PRO A 64 -0.49 -13.26 -3.71
N GLY A 65 -1.31 -12.96 -2.72
CA GLY A 65 -0.99 -13.17 -1.31
C GLY A 65 -0.43 -11.95 -0.59
N ASP A 66 -0.04 -10.91 -1.32
CA ASP A 66 0.37 -9.66 -0.70
C ASP A 66 -0.83 -8.87 -0.19
N VAL A 67 -0.57 -7.91 0.69
CA VAL A 67 -1.57 -6.98 1.21
C VAL A 67 -1.12 -5.56 0.85
N VAL A 68 -2.06 -4.75 0.38
CA VAL A 68 -1.82 -3.35 0.04
C VAL A 68 -2.64 -2.45 0.96
N VAL A 69 -2.06 -1.37 1.43
CA VAL A 69 -2.76 -0.32 2.18
C VAL A 69 -2.75 0.95 1.36
N THR A 70 -3.92 1.44 0.98
CA THR A 70 -4.05 2.66 0.18
C THR A 70 -5.39 3.35 0.43
N GLN A 71 -5.41 4.67 0.27
CA GLN A 71 -6.64 5.47 0.27
C GLN A 71 -7.16 5.72 -1.15
N ASP A 72 -6.43 5.33 -2.16
CA ASP A 72 -6.74 5.62 -3.56
C ASP A 72 -7.57 4.49 -4.15
N TYR A 73 -8.84 4.78 -4.49
CA TYR A 73 -9.76 3.79 -5.06
C TYR A 73 -9.30 3.27 -6.42
N GLY A 74 -8.70 4.13 -7.23
CA GLY A 74 -8.18 3.72 -8.53
C GLY A 74 -7.06 2.71 -8.40
N LEU A 75 -6.12 2.98 -7.50
CA LEU A 75 -5.04 2.05 -7.19
C LEU A 75 -5.59 0.76 -6.59
N ALA A 76 -6.55 0.85 -5.68
CA ALA A 76 -7.18 -0.32 -5.08
C ALA A 76 -7.81 -1.22 -6.13
N SER A 77 -8.52 -0.63 -7.12
CA SER A 77 -9.12 -1.40 -8.21
C SER A 77 -8.08 -2.17 -9.02
N MET A 78 -6.98 -1.51 -9.34
CA MET A 78 -5.90 -2.17 -10.08
C MET A 78 -5.28 -3.32 -9.28
N CYS A 79 -5.11 -3.12 -7.98
CA CYS A 79 -4.54 -4.15 -7.12
C CYS A 79 -5.48 -5.36 -6.97
N LEU A 80 -6.78 -5.13 -6.86
CA LEU A 80 -7.75 -6.23 -6.78
C LEU A 80 -7.66 -7.16 -8.00
N ALA A 81 -7.40 -6.60 -9.17
CA ALA A 81 -7.22 -7.41 -10.39
C ALA A 81 -5.98 -8.31 -10.30
N LYS A 82 -5.05 -8.03 -9.41
CA LYS A 82 -3.84 -8.84 -9.18
C LYS A 82 -4.03 -9.90 -8.10
N ARG A 83 -5.22 -10.06 -7.57
CA ARG A 83 -5.55 -11.05 -6.53
C ARG A 83 -4.81 -10.80 -5.22
N VAL A 84 -4.61 -9.54 -4.88
CA VAL A 84 -4.06 -9.12 -3.59
C VAL A 84 -5.18 -8.54 -2.74
N ARG A 85 -5.00 -8.59 -1.42
CA ARG A 85 -5.94 -7.97 -0.49
C ARG A 85 -5.58 -6.49 -0.36
N VAL A 86 -6.59 -5.63 -0.35
CA VAL A 86 -6.39 -4.18 -0.28
C VAL A 86 -7.23 -3.62 0.86
N LEU A 87 -6.57 -2.85 1.72
CA LEU A 87 -7.21 -2.22 2.88
C LEU A 87 -7.09 -0.71 2.76
N ASN A 88 -8.10 0.00 3.27
CA ASN A 88 -7.98 1.45 3.41
C ASN A 88 -7.38 1.82 4.79
N GLN A 89 -7.25 3.12 5.04
CA GLN A 89 -6.64 3.64 6.27
C GLN A 89 -7.47 3.35 7.53
N ASN A 90 -8.71 2.95 7.39
CA ASN A 90 -9.60 2.62 8.51
C ASN A 90 -9.76 1.11 8.70
N GLY A 91 -9.01 0.31 7.95
CA GLY A 91 -9.09 -1.14 8.02
C GLY A 91 -10.20 -1.74 7.18
N LEU A 92 -10.93 -0.95 6.41
CA LEU A 92 -11.94 -1.48 5.48
C LEU A 92 -11.24 -2.21 4.35
N GLU A 93 -11.65 -3.43 4.07
CA GLU A 93 -11.13 -4.18 2.93
C GLU A 93 -11.92 -3.83 1.67
N TYR A 94 -11.21 -3.40 0.64
CA TYR A 94 -11.80 -3.20 -0.68
C TYR A 94 -12.06 -4.56 -1.32
N THR A 95 -13.24 -4.70 -1.91
CA THR A 95 -13.62 -5.90 -2.67
C THR A 95 -14.26 -5.49 -3.98
N ALA A 96 -14.42 -6.45 -4.89
CA ALA A 96 -15.14 -6.19 -6.14
C ALA A 96 -16.57 -5.73 -5.89
N ASP A 97 -17.16 -6.16 -4.77
CA ASP A 97 -18.55 -5.83 -4.44
C ASP A 97 -18.71 -4.41 -3.87
N ASN A 98 -17.72 -3.90 -3.15
CA ASN A 98 -17.87 -2.61 -2.47
C ASN A 98 -17.14 -1.44 -3.12
N ILE A 99 -16.16 -1.71 -3.97
CA ILE A 99 -15.28 -0.64 -4.45
C ILE A 99 -16.00 0.40 -5.31
N ASP A 100 -17.03 0.00 -6.04
CA ASP A 100 -17.81 0.93 -6.86
C ASP A 100 -18.82 1.75 -6.03
N ALA A 101 -19.07 1.34 -4.80
CA ALA A 101 -20.00 2.02 -3.89
C ALA A 101 -19.31 3.02 -2.96
N LEU A 102 -17.97 3.06 -2.98
CA LEU A 102 -17.20 3.92 -2.06
C LEU A 102 -16.87 5.31 -2.61
#